data_d7f7c877665aaa8f0b0b36b11517151b
#
_entry.id   d7f7c877665aaa8f0b0b36b11517151b
#
_cell.length_a   1.000
_cell.length_b   1.000
_cell.length_c   1.000
_cell.angle_alpha   90.00
_cell.angle_beta   90.00
_cell.angle_gamma   90.00
#
_symmetry.space_group_name_H-M   'P 1'
#
loop_
_entity.id
_entity.type
_entity.pdbx_description
1 polymer ?
#
loop_
_entity_poly.entity_id
_entity_poly.type
_entity_poly.pdbx_seq_one_letter_code
_entity_poly.pdbx_strand_id
1 'polypeptide(L)'
;MLSLFCACTMQAQEQKHSTFYYQRATLFEALPTSKSDIIFLGNSITNGGEWAELLGNPYAKNRGISGDTTQGVLDRLSTITKGKPSKIFLLIGTNDLSRGKSVDEVAKNVEKIVERVKRESPATKLYVQSVFPVNPKFNKFLGHMNRQKDIAALNAKIKAIAARHGVTYIDVYKSLVTPSTDVMNPEYTNDGLHLLGKGYLKWVEVLKPYLK
;
A
#
# COMPACT_ATOMS: atom_id res chain seq x y z
N MET A 1 -12.30 22.07 -56.27
CA MET A 1 -12.39 22.21 -54.82
C MET A 1 -11.86 20.94 -54.22
N LEU A 2 -10.61 20.93 -53.73
CA LEU A 2 -10.01 19.79 -53.04
C LEU A 2 -10.28 19.95 -51.53
N SER A 3 -11.08 19.06 -50.97
CA SER A 3 -11.37 19.00 -49.53
C SER A 3 -10.22 18.26 -48.85
N LEU A 4 -9.38 18.97 -48.09
CA LEU A 4 -8.34 18.36 -47.21
C LEU A 4 -9.09 17.76 -46.00
N PHE A 5 -9.13 16.43 -45.92
CA PHE A 5 -9.52 15.74 -44.69
C PHE A 5 -8.30 15.74 -43.76
N CYS A 6 -8.36 16.56 -42.72
CA CYS A 6 -7.40 16.56 -41.63
C CYS A 6 -7.72 15.36 -40.73
N ALA A 7 -7.01 14.24 -40.92
CA ALA A 7 -7.09 13.09 -40.01
C ALA A 7 -6.37 13.45 -38.70
N CYS A 8 -7.11 13.84 -37.68
CA CYS A 8 -6.63 13.93 -36.31
C CYS A 8 -6.34 12.51 -35.82
N THR A 9 -5.09 12.06 -35.89
CA THR A 9 -4.63 10.87 -35.19
C THR A 9 -4.61 11.20 -33.70
N MET A 10 -5.64 10.77 -32.96
CA MET A 10 -5.58 10.71 -31.51
C MET A 10 -4.50 9.69 -31.14
N GLN A 11 -3.29 10.16 -30.84
CA GLN A 11 -2.26 9.36 -30.20
C GLN A 11 -2.80 8.98 -28.83
N ALA A 12 -3.11 7.69 -28.63
CA ALA A 12 -3.46 7.15 -27.33
C ALA A 12 -2.24 7.39 -26.42
N GLN A 13 -2.40 8.30 -25.45
CA GLN A 13 -1.37 8.60 -24.46
C GLN A 13 -1.16 7.33 -23.65
N GLU A 14 0.06 6.76 -23.71
CA GLU A 14 0.41 5.55 -22.99
C GLU A 14 0.14 5.76 -21.49
N GLN A 15 -0.83 5.05 -20.95
CA GLN A 15 -1.27 5.24 -19.57
C GLN A 15 -0.19 4.70 -18.62
N LYS A 16 0.36 5.57 -17.77
CA LYS A 16 1.40 5.25 -16.77
C LYS A 16 0.97 4.16 -15.78
N HIS A 17 -0.32 4.04 -15.52
CA HIS A 17 -0.92 3.11 -14.57
C HIS A 17 -2.03 2.29 -15.21
N SER A 18 -2.50 1.23 -14.53
CA SER A 18 -3.60 0.40 -15.01
C SER A 18 -4.93 1.17 -15.05
N THR A 19 -5.87 0.70 -15.87
CA THR A 19 -7.24 1.23 -15.91
C THR A 19 -7.88 1.24 -14.51
N PHE A 20 -7.71 0.16 -13.74
CA PHE A 20 -8.24 0.06 -12.39
C PHE A 20 -7.63 1.12 -11.44
N TYR A 21 -6.34 1.43 -11.62
CA TYR A 21 -5.70 2.51 -10.85
C TYR A 21 -6.43 3.84 -11.07
N TYR A 22 -6.68 4.23 -12.33
CA TYR A 22 -7.36 5.49 -12.63
C TYR A 22 -8.80 5.51 -12.14
N GLN A 23 -9.54 4.40 -12.26
CA GLN A 23 -10.90 4.27 -11.71
C GLN A 23 -10.92 4.55 -10.21
N ARG A 24 -9.97 3.98 -9.46
CA ARG A 24 -9.90 4.17 -8.01
C ARG A 24 -9.34 5.54 -7.61
N ALA A 25 -8.28 6.01 -8.29
CA ALA A 25 -7.65 7.28 -7.98
C ALA A 25 -8.61 8.45 -8.17
N THR A 26 -9.32 8.50 -9.30
CA THR A 26 -10.31 9.56 -9.58
C THR A 26 -11.50 9.49 -8.63
N LEU A 27 -11.95 8.28 -8.23
CA LEU A 27 -12.96 8.14 -7.19
C LEU A 27 -12.46 8.73 -5.86
N PHE A 28 -11.22 8.46 -5.46
CA PHE A 28 -10.65 8.99 -4.23
C PHE A 28 -10.49 10.52 -4.25
N GLU A 29 -10.29 11.11 -5.43
CA GLU A 29 -10.31 12.57 -5.61
C GLU A 29 -11.69 13.18 -5.37
N ALA A 30 -12.74 12.50 -5.84
CA ALA A 30 -14.13 12.94 -5.71
C ALA A 30 -14.70 12.78 -4.30
N LEU A 31 -14.14 11.84 -3.51
CA LEU A 31 -14.64 11.57 -2.17
C LEU A 31 -14.25 12.68 -1.18
N PRO A 32 -15.13 13.00 -0.20
CA PRO A 32 -14.79 13.95 0.84
C PRO A 32 -13.63 13.44 1.69
N THR A 33 -12.84 14.38 2.21
CA THR A 33 -11.72 14.12 3.12
C THR A 33 -11.89 14.92 4.41
N SER A 34 -11.41 14.39 5.54
CA SER A 34 -11.62 14.95 6.86
C SER A 34 -10.36 14.78 7.72
N LYS A 35 -10.18 15.72 8.66
CA LYS A 35 -9.15 15.61 9.70
C LYS A 35 -9.39 14.43 10.67
N SER A 36 -10.59 13.90 10.72
CA SER A 36 -10.93 12.72 11.52
C SER A 36 -10.60 11.41 10.81
N ASP A 37 -10.32 11.44 9.50
CA ASP A 37 -10.09 10.23 8.74
C ASP A 37 -8.86 9.47 9.23
N ILE A 38 -8.99 8.14 9.25
CA ILE A 38 -7.93 7.16 9.45
C ILE A 38 -7.72 6.45 8.12
N ILE A 39 -6.65 6.76 7.42
CA ILE A 39 -6.42 6.30 6.05
C ILE A 39 -5.61 5.00 6.03
N PHE A 40 -6.14 3.96 5.42
CA PHE A 40 -5.40 2.76 5.05
C PHE A 40 -4.93 2.89 3.61
N LEU A 41 -3.65 3.19 3.43
CA LEU A 41 -3.02 3.50 2.14
C LEU A 41 -2.14 2.34 1.69
N GLY A 42 -2.36 1.84 0.46
CA GLY A 42 -1.57 0.72 -0.04
C GLY A 42 -2.07 0.13 -1.36
N ASN A 43 -1.79 -1.15 -1.55
CA ASN A 43 -2.08 -1.92 -2.74
C ASN A 43 -3.34 -2.81 -2.61
N SER A 44 -3.36 -3.99 -3.30
CA SER A 44 -4.48 -4.94 -3.25
C SER A 44 -4.76 -5.48 -1.85
N ILE A 45 -3.72 -5.72 -1.06
CA ILE A 45 -3.88 -6.23 0.31
C ILE A 45 -4.65 -5.22 1.16
N THR A 46 -4.35 -3.94 1.00
CA THR A 46 -5.11 -2.87 1.65
C THR A 46 -6.50 -2.69 1.04
N ASN A 47 -6.61 -2.80 -0.29
CA ASN A 47 -7.87 -2.65 -1.02
C ASN A 47 -8.92 -3.70 -0.62
N GLY A 48 -8.49 -4.93 -0.29
CA GLY A 48 -9.38 -6.05 0.08
C GLY A 48 -9.94 -5.98 1.52
N GLY A 49 -9.57 -4.98 2.33
CA GLY A 49 -10.07 -4.84 3.71
C GLY A 49 -11.28 -3.91 3.81
N GLU A 50 -12.33 -4.34 4.48
CA GLU A 50 -13.49 -3.52 4.85
C GLU A 50 -13.19 -2.74 6.14
N TRP A 51 -12.32 -1.74 6.05
CA TRP A 51 -11.68 -1.09 7.20
C TRP A 51 -12.66 -0.46 8.18
N ALA A 52 -13.75 0.14 7.70
CA ALA A 52 -14.76 0.74 8.56
C ALA A 52 -15.44 -0.32 9.45
N GLU A 53 -15.75 -1.47 8.86
CA GLU A 53 -16.40 -2.59 9.56
C GLU A 53 -15.41 -3.32 10.47
N LEU A 54 -14.21 -3.64 9.95
CA LEU A 54 -13.14 -4.30 10.72
C LEU A 54 -12.77 -3.55 12.01
N LEU A 55 -12.92 -2.23 12.01
CA LEU A 55 -12.57 -1.37 13.15
C LEU A 55 -13.77 -0.83 13.89
N GLY A 56 -15.00 -1.07 13.40
CA GLY A 56 -16.21 -0.43 13.94
C GLY A 56 -16.12 1.10 13.91
N ASN A 57 -15.42 1.67 12.91
CA ASN A 57 -15.14 3.09 12.86
C ASN A 57 -15.38 3.68 11.44
N PRO A 58 -16.40 4.53 11.26
CA PRO A 58 -16.76 5.10 9.96
C PRO A 58 -15.69 6.05 9.38
N TYR A 59 -14.74 6.50 10.20
CA TYR A 59 -13.62 7.33 9.76
C TYR A 59 -12.46 6.51 9.18
N ALA A 60 -12.48 5.18 9.30
CA ALA A 60 -11.50 4.31 8.68
C ALA A 60 -11.77 4.22 7.16
N LYS A 61 -10.87 4.76 6.35
CA LYS A 61 -11.04 4.89 4.89
C LYS A 61 -10.06 3.99 4.15
N ASN A 62 -10.61 3.13 3.29
CA ASN A 62 -9.80 2.35 2.36
C ASN A 62 -9.28 3.25 1.23
N ARG A 63 -7.96 3.32 1.10
CA ARG A 63 -7.24 3.98 0.00
C ARG A 63 -6.23 3.02 -0.62
N GLY A 64 -6.56 1.73 -0.65
CA GLY A 64 -5.84 0.71 -1.38
C GLY A 64 -6.23 0.69 -2.86
N ILE A 65 -5.27 0.38 -3.74
CA ILE A 65 -5.52 0.13 -5.16
C ILE A 65 -4.80 -1.17 -5.56
N SER A 66 -5.53 -2.14 -6.10
CA SER A 66 -4.94 -3.41 -6.54
C SER A 66 -3.87 -3.18 -7.60
N GLY A 67 -2.72 -3.84 -7.42
CA GLY A 67 -1.56 -3.69 -8.31
C GLY A 67 -0.74 -2.41 -8.08
N ASP A 68 -1.09 -1.55 -7.11
CA ASP A 68 -0.37 -0.29 -6.87
C ASP A 68 1.06 -0.52 -6.39
N THR A 69 1.92 0.44 -6.71
CA THR A 69 3.34 0.49 -6.38
C THR A 69 3.65 1.72 -5.52
N THR A 70 4.87 1.79 -5.02
CA THR A 70 5.36 2.99 -4.32
C THR A 70 5.28 4.24 -5.18
N GLN A 71 5.53 4.13 -6.49
CA GLN A 71 5.38 5.25 -7.43
C GLN A 71 3.91 5.64 -7.61
N GLY A 72 3.01 4.66 -7.73
CA GLY A 72 1.58 4.97 -7.84
C GLY A 72 1.03 5.67 -6.60
N VAL A 73 1.48 5.26 -5.40
CA VAL A 73 1.16 6.00 -4.16
C VAL A 73 1.68 7.44 -4.21
N LEU A 74 2.92 7.66 -4.67
CA LEU A 74 3.49 9.01 -4.83
C LEU A 74 2.67 9.87 -5.78
N ASP A 75 2.22 9.32 -6.89
CA ASP A 75 1.47 10.05 -7.92
C ASP A 75 0.09 10.53 -7.41
N ARG A 76 -0.55 9.79 -6.48
CA ARG A 76 -1.85 10.13 -5.88
C ARG A 76 -1.80 10.64 -4.45
N LEU A 77 -0.62 10.87 -3.87
CA LEU A 77 -0.46 11.19 -2.45
C LEU A 77 -1.14 12.50 -2.05
N SER A 78 -1.18 13.50 -2.93
CA SER A 78 -1.85 14.78 -2.68
C SER A 78 -3.36 14.62 -2.39
N THR A 79 -4.02 13.63 -3.00
CA THR A 79 -5.44 13.35 -2.72
C THR A 79 -5.66 12.84 -1.30
N ILE A 80 -4.63 12.26 -0.69
CA ILE A 80 -4.64 11.77 0.68
C ILE A 80 -4.31 12.90 1.65
N THR A 81 -3.21 13.63 1.39
CA THR A 81 -2.69 14.64 2.31
C THR A 81 -3.52 15.92 2.35
N LYS A 82 -4.28 16.26 1.28
CA LYS A 82 -5.16 17.44 1.25
C LYS A 82 -6.18 17.47 2.39
N GLY A 83 -6.66 16.29 2.84
CA GLY A 83 -7.63 16.17 3.93
C GLY A 83 -7.04 16.34 5.33
N LYS A 84 -5.70 16.37 5.44
CA LYS A 84 -5.00 16.42 6.73
C LYS A 84 -5.49 15.32 7.70
N PRO A 85 -5.56 14.03 7.31
CA PRO A 85 -6.17 12.97 8.12
C PRO A 85 -5.46 12.83 9.47
N SER A 86 -6.18 12.31 10.47
CA SER A 86 -5.60 12.08 11.81
C SER A 86 -4.48 11.04 11.75
N LYS A 87 -4.65 10.00 10.95
CA LYS A 87 -3.71 8.88 10.84
C LYS A 87 -3.61 8.37 9.39
N ILE A 88 -2.42 7.93 9.01
CA ILE A 88 -2.18 7.16 7.78
C ILE A 88 -1.45 5.87 8.15
N PHE A 89 -1.99 4.71 7.75
CA PHE A 89 -1.36 3.40 7.82
C PHE A 89 -0.91 3.01 6.41
N LEU A 90 0.39 3.07 6.14
CA LEU A 90 0.99 2.79 4.84
C LEU A 90 1.47 1.34 4.76
N LEU A 91 1.00 0.58 3.77
CA LEU A 91 1.49 -0.76 3.40
C LEU A 91 1.72 -0.82 1.89
N ILE A 92 2.97 -0.82 1.43
CA ILE A 92 3.32 -0.79 0.02
C ILE A 92 4.71 -1.38 -0.24
N GLY A 93 4.99 -1.87 -1.46
CA GLY A 93 6.31 -2.30 -1.90
C GLY A 93 6.36 -3.71 -2.51
N THR A 94 5.42 -4.61 -2.19
CA THR A 94 5.43 -5.98 -2.71
C THR A 94 5.30 -6.04 -4.24
N ASN A 95 4.47 -5.17 -4.84
CA ASN A 95 4.30 -5.10 -6.30
C ASN A 95 5.52 -4.51 -7.01
N ASP A 96 6.22 -3.60 -6.37
CA ASP A 96 7.48 -3.05 -6.88
C ASP A 96 8.52 -4.17 -7.02
N LEU A 97 8.72 -4.95 -5.94
CA LEU A 97 9.64 -6.09 -5.92
C LEU A 97 9.26 -7.15 -6.97
N SER A 98 7.96 -7.48 -7.09
CA SER A 98 7.50 -8.48 -8.06
C SER A 98 7.72 -8.05 -9.52
N ARG A 99 7.80 -6.74 -9.77
CA ARG A 99 8.09 -6.13 -11.07
C ARG A 99 9.59 -5.87 -11.30
N GLY A 100 10.46 -6.43 -10.46
CA GLY A 100 11.91 -6.36 -10.61
C GLY A 100 12.57 -5.08 -10.10
N LYS A 101 11.84 -4.21 -9.37
CA LYS A 101 12.47 -3.07 -8.72
C LYS A 101 13.41 -3.54 -7.62
N SER A 102 14.56 -2.88 -7.52
CA SER A 102 15.51 -3.15 -6.44
C SER A 102 14.97 -2.71 -5.08
N VAL A 103 15.44 -3.37 -4.02
CA VAL A 103 15.10 -3.01 -2.63
C VAL A 103 15.41 -1.54 -2.36
N ASP A 104 16.50 -1.01 -2.91
CA ASP A 104 16.91 0.38 -2.71
C ASP A 104 15.98 1.38 -3.41
N GLU A 105 15.54 1.08 -4.63
CA GLU A 105 14.56 1.92 -5.34
C GLU A 105 13.23 1.98 -4.57
N VAL A 106 12.76 0.83 -4.09
CA VAL A 106 11.51 0.75 -3.32
C VAL A 106 11.64 1.51 -2.00
N ALA A 107 12.71 1.29 -1.26
CA ALA A 107 12.99 1.98 0.00
C ALA A 107 13.07 3.51 -0.19
N LYS A 108 13.76 3.97 -1.24
CA LYS A 108 13.84 5.40 -1.59
C LYS A 108 12.47 6.02 -1.87
N ASN A 109 11.59 5.29 -2.55
CA ASN A 109 10.22 5.78 -2.78
C ASN A 109 9.39 5.80 -1.50
N VAL A 110 9.53 4.78 -0.62
CA VAL A 110 8.88 4.80 0.71
C VAL A 110 9.36 6.01 1.51
N GLU A 111 10.65 6.33 1.50
CA GLU A 111 11.20 7.51 2.15
C GLU A 111 10.59 8.81 1.62
N LYS A 112 10.49 8.96 0.30
CA LYS A 112 9.81 10.11 -0.33
C LYS A 112 8.34 10.24 0.10
N ILE A 113 7.62 9.10 0.26
CA ILE A 113 6.24 9.11 0.76
C ILE A 113 6.22 9.66 2.19
N VAL A 114 7.10 9.18 3.05
CA VAL A 114 7.23 9.64 4.45
C VAL A 114 7.51 11.13 4.50
N GLU A 115 8.50 11.62 3.75
CA GLU A 115 8.87 13.04 3.67
C GLU A 115 7.71 13.91 3.19
N ARG A 116 7.02 13.46 2.14
CA ARG A 116 5.87 14.20 1.60
C ARG A 116 4.71 14.28 2.59
N VAL A 117 4.38 13.17 3.26
CA VAL A 117 3.31 13.19 4.28
C VAL A 117 3.68 14.16 5.40
N LYS A 118 4.91 14.12 5.91
CA LYS A 118 5.37 15.04 6.97
C LYS A 118 5.31 16.49 6.54
N ARG A 119 5.68 16.81 5.30
CA ARG A 119 5.64 18.17 4.76
C ARG A 119 4.21 18.65 4.46
N GLU A 120 3.41 17.80 3.81
CA GLU A 120 2.07 18.16 3.32
C GLU A 120 1.00 18.06 4.41
N SER A 121 1.19 17.22 5.41
CA SER A 121 0.23 16.98 6.50
C SER A 121 0.95 16.73 7.84
N PRO A 122 1.64 17.73 8.40
CA PRO A 122 2.56 17.55 9.54
C PRO A 122 1.88 17.09 10.84
N ALA A 123 0.58 17.32 10.99
CA ALA A 123 -0.19 16.86 12.14
C ALA A 123 -0.66 15.39 12.03
N THR A 124 -0.55 14.79 10.84
CA THR A 124 -0.94 13.40 10.61
C THR A 124 0.03 12.44 11.30
N LYS A 125 -0.49 11.52 12.11
CA LYS A 125 0.30 10.40 12.62
C LYS A 125 0.50 9.38 11.51
N LEU A 126 1.72 9.26 11.00
CA LEU A 126 2.08 8.28 9.97
C LEU A 126 2.62 7.01 10.61
N TYR A 127 2.04 5.88 10.22
CA TYR A 127 2.48 4.53 10.56
C TYR A 127 2.91 3.83 9.29
N VAL A 128 4.17 3.37 9.24
CA VAL A 128 4.68 2.60 8.12
C VAL A 128 4.75 1.14 8.54
N GLN A 129 4.06 0.28 7.78
CA GLN A 129 3.95 -1.13 8.10
C GLN A 129 5.00 -1.94 7.34
N SER A 130 5.43 -3.07 7.93
CA SER A 130 6.22 -4.06 7.21
C SER A 130 5.46 -4.57 5.99
N VAL A 131 6.14 -4.79 4.86
CA VAL A 131 5.63 -5.59 3.74
C VAL A 131 5.39 -7.01 4.26
N PHE A 132 4.26 -7.60 3.87
CA PHE A 132 3.83 -8.91 4.40
C PHE A 132 4.65 -10.07 3.82
N PRO A 133 4.74 -11.19 4.53
CA PRO A 133 5.35 -12.40 4.01
C PRO A 133 4.55 -12.94 2.82
N VAL A 134 5.15 -13.83 2.06
CA VAL A 134 4.49 -14.61 0.99
C VAL A 134 4.57 -16.10 1.31
N ASN A 135 3.74 -16.92 0.65
CA ASN A 135 3.79 -18.38 0.79
C ASN A 135 3.92 -19.05 -0.57
N PRO A 136 5.13 -19.48 -0.97
CA PRO A 136 5.39 -20.05 -2.28
C PRO A 136 4.69 -21.41 -2.52
N LYS A 137 4.22 -22.11 -1.48
CA LYS A 137 3.51 -23.39 -1.62
C LYS A 137 2.22 -23.28 -2.44
N PHE A 138 1.60 -22.11 -2.50
CA PHE A 138 0.39 -21.89 -3.28
C PHE A 138 0.63 -21.80 -4.79
N ASN A 139 1.86 -21.60 -5.22
CA ASN A 139 2.28 -21.52 -6.62
C ASN A 139 1.44 -20.55 -7.47
N LYS A 140 0.97 -19.46 -6.86
CA LYS A 140 0.26 -18.34 -7.51
C LYS A 140 1.11 -17.08 -7.37
N PHE A 141 0.88 -16.07 -8.24
CA PHE A 141 1.63 -14.81 -8.21
C PHE A 141 3.15 -15.02 -8.20
N LEU A 142 3.67 -15.83 -9.11
CA LEU A 142 5.07 -16.30 -9.13
C LEU A 142 6.11 -15.19 -8.98
N GLY A 143 5.85 -13.99 -9.55
CA GLY A 143 6.72 -12.83 -9.41
C GLY A 143 6.89 -12.34 -7.97
N HIS A 144 5.96 -12.68 -7.06
CA HIS A 144 6.03 -12.33 -5.62
C HIS A 144 6.67 -13.45 -4.80
N MET A 145 6.47 -14.71 -5.20
CA MET A 145 6.80 -15.88 -4.36
C MET A 145 8.29 -16.05 -4.08
N ASN A 146 9.16 -15.58 -4.97
CA ASN A 146 10.62 -15.71 -4.83
C ASN A 146 11.27 -14.47 -4.20
N ARG A 147 10.47 -13.62 -3.50
CA ARG A 147 10.91 -12.32 -2.97
C ARG A 147 11.08 -12.28 -1.44
N GLN A 148 11.08 -13.42 -0.73
CA GLN A 148 11.19 -13.43 0.74
C GLN A 148 12.42 -12.67 1.24
N LYS A 149 13.60 -12.91 0.63
CA LYS A 149 14.84 -12.21 0.99
C LYS A 149 14.76 -10.70 0.73
N ASP A 150 14.17 -10.31 -0.41
CA ASP A 150 13.97 -8.90 -0.76
C ASP A 150 12.96 -8.22 0.18
N ILE A 151 11.90 -8.92 0.56
CA ILE A 151 10.92 -8.43 1.54
C ILE A 151 11.59 -8.20 2.90
N ALA A 152 12.40 -9.16 3.39
CA ALA A 152 13.13 -9.01 4.65
C ALA A 152 14.11 -7.81 4.61
N ALA A 153 14.87 -7.68 3.52
CA ALA A 153 15.78 -6.56 3.31
C ALA A 153 15.04 -5.21 3.21
N LEU A 154 13.91 -5.17 2.50
CA LEU A 154 13.07 -3.97 2.40
C LEU A 154 12.50 -3.59 3.76
N ASN A 155 11.98 -4.54 4.54
CA ASN A 155 11.45 -4.29 5.87
C ASN A 155 12.51 -3.72 6.83
N ALA A 156 13.74 -4.19 6.75
CA ALA A 156 14.85 -3.60 7.52
C ALA A 156 15.10 -2.14 7.13
N LYS A 157 15.09 -1.81 5.82
CA LYS A 157 15.26 -0.44 5.34
C LYS A 157 14.06 0.45 5.73
N ILE A 158 12.83 -0.02 5.60
CA ILE A 158 11.62 0.71 6.00
C ILE A 158 11.68 1.03 7.52
N LYS A 159 12.07 0.06 8.34
CA LYS A 159 12.25 0.28 9.79
C LYS A 159 13.29 1.36 10.08
N ALA A 160 14.42 1.36 9.37
CA ALA A 160 15.47 2.38 9.51
C ALA A 160 15.00 3.76 9.05
N ILE A 161 14.24 3.83 7.93
CA ILE A 161 13.61 5.08 7.44
C ILE A 161 12.64 5.62 8.48
N ALA A 162 11.76 4.77 9.02
CA ALA A 162 10.81 5.18 10.05
C ALA A 162 11.51 5.78 11.27
N ALA A 163 12.57 5.13 11.76
CA ALA A 163 13.37 5.62 12.89
C ALA A 163 14.02 6.99 12.57
N ARG A 164 14.66 7.12 11.39
CA ARG A 164 15.32 8.35 10.96
C ARG A 164 14.37 9.54 10.84
N HIS A 165 13.14 9.31 10.39
CA HIS A 165 12.13 10.33 10.23
C HIS A 165 11.21 10.52 11.44
N GLY A 166 11.40 9.78 12.52
CA GLY A 166 10.57 9.85 13.73
C GLY A 166 9.12 9.45 13.50
N VAL A 167 8.87 8.50 12.56
CA VAL A 167 7.54 7.90 12.33
C VAL A 167 7.51 6.49 12.89
N THR A 168 6.31 5.99 13.21
CA THR A 168 6.17 4.67 13.82
C THR A 168 6.23 3.57 12.77
N TYR A 169 7.12 2.58 12.96
CA TYR A 169 7.12 1.32 12.22
C TYR A 169 6.27 0.27 12.95
N ILE A 170 5.40 -0.42 12.21
CA ILE A 170 4.58 -1.52 12.75
C ILE A 170 5.00 -2.82 12.06
N ASP A 171 5.53 -3.75 12.83
CA ASP A 171 5.95 -5.07 12.35
C ASP A 171 4.77 -6.05 12.31
N VAL A 172 3.94 -5.95 11.26
CA VAL A 172 2.84 -6.88 11.01
C VAL A 172 3.35 -8.22 10.49
N TYR A 173 4.49 -8.22 9.76
CA TYR A 173 5.10 -9.39 9.15
C TYR A 173 5.21 -10.57 10.14
N LYS A 174 5.76 -10.32 11.32
CA LYS A 174 5.97 -11.35 12.36
C LYS A 174 4.70 -12.02 12.82
N SER A 175 3.58 -11.33 12.77
CA SER A 175 2.28 -11.86 13.19
C SER A 175 1.58 -12.70 12.12
N LEU A 176 2.08 -12.64 10.88
CA LEU A 176 1.50 -13.34 9.73
C LEU A 176 2.30 -14.57 9.28
N VAL A 177 3.51 -14.79 9.80
CA VAL A 177 4.32 -15.97 9.46
C VAL A 177 3.89 -17.20 10.27
N THR A 178 4.11 -18.38 9.71
CA THR A 178 4.11 -19.63 10.46
C THR A 178 5.27 -19.59 11.48
N PRO A 179 5.05 -19.96 12.74
CA PRO A 179 6.09 -19.95 13.76
C PRO A 179 7.38 -20.61 13.27
N SER A 180 8.54 -20.01 13.60
CA SER A 180 9.88 -20.47 13.21
C SER A 180 10.15 -20.49 11.70
N THR A 181 9.38 -19.76 10.91
CA THR A 181 9.57 -19.62 9.45
C THR A 181 9.45 -18.17 9.00
N ASP A 182 9.82 -17.92 7.71
CA ASP A 182 9.58 -16.63 7.01
C ASP A 182 8.41 -16.70 6.04
N VAL A 183 7.53 -17.71 6.19
CA VAL A 183 6.47 -18.02 5.23
C VAL A 183 5.13 -17.62 5.82
N MET A 184 4.28 -16.95 5.02
CA MET A 184 2.92 -16.62 5.44
C MET A 184 2.16 -17.86 5.88
N ASN A 185 1.53 -17.78 7.06
CA ASN A 185 0.71 -18.87 7.59
C ASN A 185 -0.42 -19.20 6.59
N PRO A 186 -0.56 -20.49 6.17
CA PRO A 186 -1.58 -20.90 5.20
C PRO A 186 -3.02 -20.70 5.69
N GLU A 187 -3.26 -20.52 6.99
CA GLU A 187 -4.58 -20.15 7.49
C GLU A 187 -4.99 -18.71 7.15
N TYR A 188 -4.03 -17.87 6.82
CA TYR A 188 -4.25 -16.44 6.54
C TYR A 188 -4.36 -16.14 5.04
N THR A 189 -4.09 -17.12 4.17
CA THR A 189 -4.05 -16.92 2.72
C THR A 189 -4.53 -18.16 1.96
N ASN A 190 -5.07 -17.98 0.75
CA ASN A 190 -5.40 -19.07 -0.17
C ASN A 190 -4.67 -18.93 -1.51
N ASP A 191 -3.82 -17.94 -1.65
CA ASP A 191 -3.03 -17.70 -2.88
C ASP A 191 -1.55 -17.40 -2.58
N GLY A 192 -1.18 -17.31 -1.31
CA GLY A 192 0.17 -17.05 -0.84
C GLY A 192 0.56 -15.57 -0.78
N LEU A 193 -0.33 -14.65 -1.14
CA LEU A 193 -0.08 -13.21 -1.19
C LEU A 193 -1.16 -12.39 -0.47
N HIS A 194 -2.43 -12.63 -0.80
CA HIS A 194 -3.57 -11.89 -0.25
C HIS A 194 -4.12 -12.56 1.00
N LEU A 195 -4.77 -11.78 1.86
CA LEU A 195 -5.28 -12.28 3.11
C LEU A 195 -6.71 -12.81 2.99
N LEU A 196 -6.97 -13.90 3.70
CA LEU A 196 -8.31 -14.35 4.09
C LEU A 196 -8.79 -13.57 5.33
N GLY A 197 -10.07 -13.73 5.70
CA GLY A 197 -10.67 -13.06 6.85
C GLY A 197 -9.87 -13.22 8.14
N LYS A 198 -9.38 -14.43 8.46
CA LYS A 198 -8.49 -14.67 9.63
C LYS A 198 -7.23 -13.81 9.57
N GLY A 199 -6.63 -13.62 8.40
CA GLY A 199 -5.45 -12.78 8.20
C GLY A 199 -5.76 -11.30 8.45
N TYR A 200 -6.90 -10.78 7.98
CA TYR A 200 -7.35 -9.42 8.27
C TYR A 200 -7.60 -9.21 9.76
N LEU A 201 -8.26 -10.14 10.44
CA LEU A 201 -8.47 -10.06 11.89
C LEU A 201 -7.14 -10.05 12.66
N LYS A 202 -6.16 -10.87 12.23
CA LYS A 202 -4.82 -10.86 12.80
C LYS A 202 -4.10 -9.54 12.55
N TRP A 203 -4.24 -8.96 11.37
CA TRP A 203 -3.68 -7.64 11.07
C TRP A 203 -4.29 -6.56 11.96
N VAL A 204 -5.62 -6.53 12.08
CA VAL A 204 -6.33 -5.58 12.98
C VAL A 204 -5.87 -5.72 14.44
N GLU A 205 -5.67 -6.95 14.94
CA GLU A 205 -5.15 -7.20 16.29
C GLU A 205 -3.82 -6.45 16.52
N VAL A 206 -2.88 -6.53 15.55
CA VAL A 206 -1.59 -5.83 15.61
C VAL A 206 -1.77 -4.30 15.58
N LEU A 207 -2.79 -3.80 14.88
CA LEU A 207 -3.02 -2.36 14.74
C LEU A 207 -3.76 -1.73 15.93
N LYS A 208 -4.46 -2.50 16.75
CA LYS A 208 -5.28 -1.99 17.89
C LYS A 208 -4.56 -0.94 18.77
N PRO A 209 -3.28 -1.11 19.17
CA PRO A 209 -2.59 -0.14 20.02
C PRO A 209 -2.42 1.25 19.36
N TYR A 210 -2.44 1.31 18.04
CA TYR A 210 -2.19 2.53 17.24
C TYR A 210 -3.47 3.24 16.80
N LEU A 211 -4.62 2.65 17.06
CA LEU A 211 -5.93 3.18 16.66
C LEU A 211 -6.53 4.17 17.66
N LYS A 212 -6.01 4.19 18.88
CA LYS A 212 -6.44 5.09 19.97
C LYS A 212 -6.07 6.54 19.69
#